data_8c451cb8d599f47608b22e179ea121d4
#
_entry.id   8c451cb8d599f47608b22e179ea121d4
#
_cell.length_a   1.000
_cell.length_b   1.000
_cell.length_c   1.000
_cell.angle_alpha   90.00
_cell.angle_beta   90.00
_cell.angle_gamma   90.00
#
_symmetry.space_group_name_H-M   'P 1'
#
loop_
_entity.id
_entity.type
_entity.pdbx_description
1 polymer ?
#
loop_
_entity_poly.entity_id
_entity_poly.type
_entity_poly.pdbx_seq_one_letter_code
_entity_poly.pdbx_strand_id
1 'polypeptide(L)'
;RGPVLEKEDPYGDGISPEGLTAAKHVQEIRILPAYDREAVKAAVYRTGGVQSALYTTLQRQEQDSRYYNDKTGAYYYSGTLPPNHDVVIVGWDDDYPAENFSELPPDNGAFLCENSWGTGFGEAGFFYVSYYDTNLCTTNLLYSDVEPADNYDRIYQTDLCGWLGQIGYGNENVWGANVYTASAGMQQICAVGFYAVDADTEYEIGIVTDVP
;
A
#
# COMPACT_ATOMS: atom_id res chain seq x y z
N ARG A 1 -8.71 -11.62 1.21
CA ARG A 1 -9.79 -10.63 1.05
C ARG A 1 -9.31 -9.53 0.12
N GLY A 2 -10.23 -8.76 -0.45
CA GLY A 2 -9.94 -7.60 -1.29
C GLY A 2 -10.66 -6.35 -0.76
N PRO A 3 -10.52 -5.20 -1.42
CA PRO A 3 -11.22 -3.98 -1.05
C PRO A 3 -12.74 -4.17 -1.14
N VAL A 4 -13.46 -3.53 -0.25
CA VAL A 4 -14.92 -3.43 -0.26
C VAL A 4 -15.35 -2.06 -0.77
N LEU A 5 -16.61 -1.91 -1.13
CA LEU A 5 -17.11 -0.61 -1.58
C LEU A 5 -17.31 0.32 -0.38
N GLU A 6 -16.91 1.57 -0.49
CA GLU A 6 -17.07 2.61 0.53
C GLU A 6 -18.51 2.72 1.08
N LYS A 7 -19.52 2.50 0.23
CA LYS A 7 -20.93 2.51 0.65
C LYS A 7 -21.30 1.37 1.59
N GLU A 8 -20.53 0.27 1.62
CA GLU A 8 -20.76 -0.91 2.45
C GLU A 8 -19.97 -0.85 3.76
N ASP A 9 -18.88 -0.10 3.77
CA ASP A 9 -18.02 0.16 4.93
C ASP A 9 -17.56 1.63 4.91
N PRO A 10 -18.47 2.58 5.21
CA PRO A 10 -18.15 3.99 5.16
C PRO A 10 -17.17 4.37 6.26
N TYR A 11 -16.21 5.22 5.91
CA TYR A 11 -15.26 5.77 6.88
C TYR A 11 -15.97 6.49 8.03
N GLY A 12 -15.62 6.18 9.26
CA GLY A 12 -16.12 6.95 10.39
C GLY A 12 -16.04 6.30 11.75
N ASP A 13 -16.21 5.01 11.89
CA ASP A 13 -16.27 4.33 13.19
C ASP A 13 -15.07 3.39 13.47
N GLY A 14 -14.22 3.14 12.46
CA GLY A 14 -13.04 2.28 12.58
C GLY A 14 -13.37 0.79 12.76
N ILE A 15 -14.60 0.39 12.49
CA ILE A 15 -15.09 -0.98 12.64
C ILE A 15 -15.74 -1.44 11.33
N SER A 16 -15.14 -2.42 10.67
CA SER A 16 -15.76 -3.02 9.49
C SER A 16 -16.87 -4.01 9.86
N PRO A 17 -18.06 -3.91 9.25
CA PRO A 17 -19.14 -4.88 9.46
C PRO A 17 -18.72 -6.31 9.11
N GLU A 18 -19.31 -7.29 9.78
CA GLU A 18 -19.12 -8.69 9.41
C GLU A 18 -19.84 -9.01 8.08
N GLY A 19 -19.29 -9.97 7.33
CA GLY A 19 -19.93 -10.49 6.12
C GLY A 19 -19.78 -9.64 4.87
N LEU A 20 -18.93 -8.63 4.87
CA LEU A 20 -18.62 -7.84 3.69
C LEU A 20 -18.04 -8.70 2.56
N THR A 21 -18.45 -8.40 1.34
CA THR A 21 -17.94 -9.06 0.12
C THR A 21 -16.90 -8.19 -0.54
N ALA A 22 -15.75 -8.77 -0.89
CA ALA A 22 -14.74 -8.06 -1.66
C ALA A 22 -15.28 -7.64 -3.03
N ALA A 23 -15.01 -6.40 -3.43
CA ALA A 23 -15.35 -5.89 -4.75
C ALA A 23 -14.35 -6.36 -5.82
N LYS A 24 -13.12 -6.61 -5.41
CA LYS A 24 -12.00 -7.07 -6.24
C LYS A 24 -11.10 -8.00 -5.44
N HIS A 25 -10.33 -8.83 -6.16
CA HIS A 25 -9.21 -9.57 -5.60
C HIS A 25 -7.89 -9.01 -6.13
N VAL A 26 -6.94 -8.75 -5.25
CA VAL A 26 -5.57 -8.36 -5.57
C VAL A 26 -4.73 -9.64 -5.59
N GLN A 27 -4.11 -9.94 -6.73
CA GLN A 27 -3.32 -11.16 -6.91
C GLN A 27 -1.85 -10.97 -6.56
N GLU A 28 -1.34 -9.75 -6.71
CA GLU A 28 0.06 -9.46 -6.44
C GLU A 28 0.21 -8.19 -5.59
N ILE A 29 1.06 -8.27 -4.59
CA ILE A 29 1.52 -7.13 -3.79
C ILE A 29 3.04 -7.12 -3.83
N ARG A 30 3.62 -6.03 -4.31
CA ARG A 30 5.08 -5.82 -4.30
C ARG A 30 5.47 -4.79 -3.27
N ILE A 31 6.44 -5.14 -2.44
CA ILE A 31 7.07 -4.22 -1.52
C ILE A 31 8.29 -3.66 -2.23
N LEU A 32 8.28 -2.37 -2.56
CA LEU A 32 9.40 -1.72 -3.23
C LEU A 32 10.45 -1.28 -2.20
N PRO A 33 11.72 -1.20 -2.59
CA PRO A 33 12.78 -0.77 -1.69
C PRO A 33 12.51 0.61 -1.10
N ALA A 34 12.82 0.78 0.19
CA ALA A 34 12.72 2.07 0.87
C ALA A 34 13.68 3.08 0.24
N TYR A 35 13.23 4.33 0.12
CA TYR A 35 13.99 5.46 -0.43
C TYR A 35 14.43 5.32 -1.90
N ASP A 36 13.99 4.29 -2.61
CA ASP A 36 14.28 4.10 -4.04
C ASP A 36 13.22 4.83 -4.89
N ARG A 37 13.47 6.12 -5.14
CA ARG A 37 12.59 6.98 -5.96
C ARG A 37 12.40 6.43 -7.37
N GLU A 38 13.47 5.89 -7.96
CA GLU A 38 13.43 5.38 -9.33
C GLU A 38 12.60 4.10 -9.42
N ALA A 39 12.68 3.21 -8.44
CA ALA A 39 11.79 2.05 -8.35
C ALA A 39 10.32 2.47 -8.21
N VAL A 40 10.03 3.49 -7.38
CA VAL A 40 8.67 4.04 -7.23
C VAL A 40 8.18 4.66 -8.54
N LYS A 41 8.96 5.53 -9.19
CA LYS A 41 8.61 6.13 -10.50
C LYS A 41 8.36 5.06 -11.56
N ALA A 42 9.22 4.06 -11.63
CA ALA A 42 9.06 2.95 -12.57
C ALA A 42 7.80 2.15 -12.32
N ALA A 43 7.42 1.93 -11.06
CA ALA A 43 6.19 1.25 -10.68
C ALA A 43 4.96 2.08 -11.04
N VAL A 44 4.94 3.37 -10.71
CA VAL A 44 3.87 4.30 -11.08
C VAL A 44 3.68 4.34 -12.60
N TYR A 45 4.77 4.44 -13.36
CA TYR A 45 4.70 4.49 -14.83
C TYR A 45 4.17 3.20 -15.47
N ARG A 46 4.54 2.04 -14.92
CA ARG A 46 4.21 0.74 -15.52
C ARG A 46 2.88 0.18 -15.08
N THR A 47 2.50 0.42 -13.82
CA THR A 47 1.40 -0.29 -13.19
C THR A 47 0.33 0.68 -12.68
N GLY A 48 0.72 1.83 -12.13
CA GLY A 48 -0.19 2.79 -11.54
C GLY A 48 0.25 3.21 -10.15
N GLY A 49 -0.72 3.51 -9.27
CA GLY A 49 -0.44 4.08 -7.96
C GLY A 49 0.39 3.20 -7.03
N VAL A 50 1.28 3.81 -6.29
CA VAL A 50 2.08 3.18 -5.23
C VAL A 50 1.65 3.76 -3.88
N GLN A 51 1.14 2.92 -2.98
CA GLN A 51 0.85 3.33 -1.60
C GLN A 51 2.16 3.65 -0.89
N SER A 52 2.19 4.79 -0.22
CA SER A 52 3.28 5.20 0.65
C SER A 52 2.70 5.91 1.86
N ALA A 53 3.55 6.22 2.85
CA ALA A 53 3.09 6.83 4.09
C ALA A 53 3.81 8.15 4.36
N LEU A 54 3.15 9.07 5.05
CA LEU A 54 3.72 10.32 5.51
C LEU A 54 3.27 10.65 6.94
N TYR A 55 3.99 11.54 7.60
CA TYR A 55 3.52 12.14 8.84
C TYR A 55 2.69 13.37 8.51
N THR A 56 1.53 13.54 9.10
CA THR A 56 0.74 14.76 8.93
C THR A 56 0.11 15.21 10.24
N THR A 57 -0.02 16.53 10.40
CA THR A 57 -0.82 17.18 11.42
C THR A 57 -2.16 17.66 10.84
N LEU A 58 -2.35 17.58 9.53
CA LEU A 58 -3.62 17.88 8.89
C LEU A 58 -4.68 16.89 9.36
N GLN A 59 -5.85 17.41 9.65
CA GLN A 59 -7.05 16.63 9.85
C GLN A 59 -7.98 16.90 8.68
N ARG A 60 -8.61 15.86 8.17
CA ARG A 60 -9.60 15.82 7.10
C ARG A 60 -10.18 17.21 6.75
N GLN A 61 -9.83 17.78 5.60
CA GLN A 61 -10.25 19.10 5.10
C GLN A 61 -9.65 20.34 5.80
N GLU A 62 -8.99 20.23 6.93
CA GLU A 62 -8.21 21.31 7.48
C GLU A 62 -6.95 21.50 6.67
N GLN A 63 -6.80 22.67 6.08
CA GLN A 63 -5.64 23.00 5.22
C GLN A 63 -4.60 23.85 5.97
N ASP A 64 -4.63 23.86 7.28
CA ASP A 64 -3.71 24.64 8.11
C ASP A 64 -2.66 23.74 8.77
N SER A 65 -1.49 23.72 8.16
CA SER A 65 -0.30 23.04 8.72
C SER A 65 0.95 23.79 8.29
N ARG A 66 1.92 23.92 9.19
CA ARG A 66 3.23 24.50 8.85
C ARG A 66 3.98 23.72 7.75
N TYR A 67 3.60 22.47 7.51
CA TYR A 67 4.21 21.58 6.52
C TYR A 67 3.48 21.60 5.17
N TYR A 68 2.28 22.17 5.12
CA TYR A 68 1.45 22.22 3.92
C TYR A 68 1.22 23.65 3.45
N ASN A 69 1.48 23.91 2.18
CA ASN A 69 1.16 25.16 1.51
C ASN A 69 -0.13 24.97 0.71
N ASP A 70 -1.24 25.50 1.19
CA ASP A 70 -2.56 25.37 0.57
C ASP A 70 -2.68 26.05 -0.80
N LYS A 71 -1.82 27.04 -1.07
CA LYS A 71 -1.83 27.80 -2.34
C LYS A 71 -1.19 27.02 -3.48
N THR A 72 -0.20 26.18 -3.16
CA THR A 72 0.56 25.39 -4.15
C THR A 72 0.27 23.90 -4.05
N GLY A 73 -0.52 23.48 -3.06
CA GLY A 73 -0.78 22.08 -2.80
C GLY A 73 0.48 21.27 -2.44
N ALA A 74 1.47 21.93 -1.78
CA ALA A 74 2.79 21.34 -1.54
C ALA A 74 3.00 20.98 -0.07
N TYR A 75 3.43 19.75 0.19
CA TYR A 75 3.68 19.21 1.52
C TYR A 75 5.15 18.79 1.69
N TYR A 76 5.77 19.18 2.81
CA TYR A 76 7.10 18.75 3.19
C TYR A 76 7.25 18.66 4.70
N TYR A 77 7.68 17.51 5.19
CA TYR A 77 8.03 17.24 6.58
C TYR A 77 9.45 16.72 6.71
N SER A 78 10.29 17.42 7.49
CA SER A 78 11.70 17.09 7.74
C SER A 78 11.99 16.60 9.17
N GLY A 79 10.92 16.26 9.91
CA GLY A 79 11.05 15.85 11.32
C GLY A 79 11.33 14.36 11.50
N THR A 80 11.23 13.90 12.75
CA THR A 80 11.56 12.53 13.16
C THR A 80 10.38 11.71 13.65
N LEU A 81 9.17 12.25 13.59
CA LEU A 81 7.98 11.48 13.97
C LEU A 81 7.65 10.45 12.90
N PRO A 82 7.19 9.26 13.31
CA PRO A 82 6.83 8.22 12.37
C PRO A 82 5.60 8.62 11.53
N PRO A 83 5.40 7.99 10.37
CA PRO A 83 4.23 8.23 9.55
C PRO A 83 2.95 7.85 10.32
N ASN A 84 1.87 8.58 10.04
CA ASN A 84 0.54 8.37 10.63
C ASN A 84 -0.59 8.47 9.61
N HIS A 85 -0.25 8.57 8.33
CA HIS A 85 -1.19 8.71 7.23
C HIS A 85 -0.67 8.06 5.96
N ASP A 86 -1.56 7.36 5.24
CA ASP A 86 -1.25 6.73 3.96
C ASP A 86 -1.77 7.58 2.80
N VAL A 87 -0.99 7.60 1.72
CA VAL A 87 -1.32 8.26 0.47
C VAL A 87 -0.93 7.36 -0.71
N VAL A 88 -1.41 7.69 -1.90
CA VAL A 88 -1.03 6.97 -3.12
C VAL A 88 -0.22 7.90 -4.02
N ILE A 89 1.03 7.52 -4.30
CA ILE A 89 1.86 8.19 -5.29
C ILE A 89 1.34 7.81 -6.66
N VAL A 90 0.93 8.81 -7.46
CA VAL A 90 0.33 8.63 -8.79
C VAL A 90 1.11 9.29 -9.91
N GLY A 91 2.14 10.09 -9.56
CA GLY A 91 2.97 10.80 -10.52
C GLY A 91 4.16 11.47 -9.84
N TRP A 92 4.88 12.28 -10.60
CA TRP A 92 6.00 13.09 -10.09
C TRP A 92 6.30 14.26 -11.02
N ASP A 93 7.03 15.22 -10.49
CA ASP A 93 7.64 16.33 -11.22
C ASP A 93 9.06 16.55 -10.66
N ASP A 94 10.08 16.25 -11.46
CA ASP A 94 11.48 16.36 -11.05
C ASP A 94 11.93 17.83 -10.90
N ASP A 95 11.25 18.75 -11.58
CA ASP A 95 11.52 20.18 -11.56
C ASP A 95 10.57 20.96 -10.64
N TYR A 96 9.71 20.26 -9.86
CA TYR A 96 8.76 20.94 -8.96
C TYR A 96 9.51 21.87 -8.00
N PRO A 97 9.22 23.19 -8.02
CA PRO A 97 10.06 24.16 -7.35
C PRO A 97 10.04 24.02 -5.81
N ALA A 98 11.22 24.05 -5.21
CA ALA A 98 11.39 23.99 -3.76
C ALA A 98 10.69 25.13 -3.03
N GLU A 99 10.60 26.30 -3.63
CA GLU A 99 9.91 27.50 -3.09
C GLU A 99 8.39 27.36 -2.98
N ASN A 100 7.81 26.35 -3.59
CA ASN A 100 6.38 26.06 -3.45
C ASN A 100 6.02 25.49 -2.09
N PHE A 101 6.98 24.96 -1.35
CA PHE A 101 6.76 24.38 -0.02
C PHE A 101 6.77 25.44 1.08
N SER A 102 6.02 25.22 2.15
CA SER A 102 6.00 26.14 3.33
C SER A 102 7.34 26.16 4.07
N GLU A 103 8.00 25.01 4.19
CA GLU A 103 9.38 24.86 4.63
C GLU A 103 10.22 24.50 3.40
N LEU A 104 11.35 25.16 3.19
CA LEU A 104 12.17 24.98 1.99
C LEU A 104 12.90 23.61 2.06
N PRO A 105 12.61 22.66 1.15
CA PRO A 105 13.39 21.43 1.05
C PRO A 105 14.78 21.70 0.44
N PRO A 106 15.71 20.73 0.51
CA PRO A 106 17.08 20.90 0.02
C PRO A 106 17.20 21.20 -1.47
N ASP A 107 16.26 20.74 -2.31
CA ASP A 107 16.27 20.92 -3.76
C ASP A 107 14.86 20.73 -4.33
N ASN A 108 14.70 20.95 -5.64
CA ASN A 108 13.48 20.71 -6.38
C ASN A 108 13.08 19.23 -6.42
N GLY A 109 11.85 18.99 -6.84
CA GLY A 109 11.30 17.69 -7.11
C GLY A 109 10.28 17.22 -6.07
N ALA A 110 9.19 16.66 -6.58
CA ALA A 110 8.09 16.17 -5.77
C ALA A 110 7.40 14.95 -6.41
N PHE A 111 6.81 14.13 -5.57
CA PHE A 111 5.80 13.17 -5.98
C PHE A 111 4.42 13.82 -5.96
N LEU A 112 3.61 13.52 -6.99
CA LEU A 112 2.18 13.82 -7.00
C LEU A 112 1.47 12.67 -6.27
N CYS A 113 0.77 13.01 -5.20
CA CYS A 113 0.06 12.06 -4.35
C CYS A 113 -1.44 12.31 -4.39
N GLU A 114 -2.21 11.22 -4.39
CA GLU A 114 -3.65 11.22 -4.18
C GLU A 114 -3.92 10.96 -2.69
N ASN A 115 -4.81 11.79 -2.11
CA ASN A 115 -5.25 11.67 -0.73
C ASN A 115 -6.64 11.01 -0.67
N SER A 116 -6.95 10.37 0.47
CA SER A 116 -8.25 9.75 0.74
C SER A 116 -9.33 10.73 1.25
N TRP A 117 -9.07 12.04 1.23
CA TRP A 117 -9.97 13.05 1.81
C TRP A 117 -10.95 13.66 0.82
N GLY A 118 -11.01 13.12 -0.41
CA GLY A 118 -11.92 13.56 -1.46
C GLY A 118 -11.44 14.80 -2.20
N THR A 119 -12.22 15.20 -3.19
CA THR A 119 -11.87 16.27 -4.16
C THR A 119 -11.84 17.68 -3.58
N GLY A 120 -12.24 17.85 -2.33
CA GLY A 120 -12.16 19.15 -1.63
C GLY A 120 -10.79 19.45 -1.04
N PHE A 121 -9.86 18.49 -1.03
CA PHE A 121 -8.50 18.66 -0.56
C PHE A 121 -7.56 18.91 -1.75
N GLY A 122 -6.60 19.83 -1.59
CA GLY A 122 -5.59 20.13 -2.60
C GLY A 122 -6.18 20.47 -3.97
N GLU A 123 -5.58 19.96 -5.03
CA GLU A 123 -6.09 20.06 -6.39
C GLU A 123 -6.92 18.82 -6.72
N ALA A 124 -8.22 18.89 -6.49
CA ALA A 124 -9.17 17.79 -6.73
C ALA A 124 -8.79 16.46 -6.02
N GLY A 125 -8.21 16.53 -4.84
CA GLY A 125 -7.77 15.39 -4.06
C GLY A 125 -6.28 15.10 -4.17
N PHE A 126 -5.57 15.81 -5.05
CA PHE A 126 -4.13 15.62 -5.29
C PHE A 126 -3.30 16.73 -4.65
N PHE A 127 -2.07 16.39 -4.31
CA PHE A 127 -1.10 17.34 -3.76
C PHE A 127 0.33 16.85 -4.01
N TYR A 128 1.29 17.75 -3.91
CA TYR A 128 2.70 17.43 -4.10
C TYR A 128 3.40 17.19 -2.77
N VAL A 129 4.20 16.14 -2.68
CA VAL A 129 5.05 15.84 -1.53
C VAL A 129 6.50 15.85 -1.96
N SER A 130 7.31 16.64 -1.25
CA SER A 130 8.74 16.77 -1.58
C SER A 130 9.46 15.41 -1.61
N TYR A 131 10.39 15.24 -2.54
CA TYR A 131 11.33 14.12 -2.55
C TYR A 131 12.17 13.99 -1.28
N TYR A 132 12.24 15.06 -0.49
CA TYR A 132 13.02 15.16 0.74
C TYR A 132 12.16 14.98 2.00
N ASP A 133 10.89 14.65 1.86
CA ASP A 133 10.05 14.25 2.98
C ASP A 133 10.65 13.03 3.69
N THR A 134 10.71 13.08 5.03
CA THR A 134 11.43 12.06 5.80
C THR A 134 10.68 10.73 5.91
N ASN A 135 9.41 10.70 5.62
CA ASN A 135 8.56 9.51 5.72
C ASN A 135 8.13 8.95 4.36
N LEU A 136 7.88 9.82 3.38
CA LEU A 136 7.47 9.36 2.06
C LEU A 136 8.54 8.43 1.46
N CYS A 137 8.13 7.40 0.78
CA CYS A 137 9.01 6.36 0.24
C CYS A 137 9.77 5.51 1.27
N THR A 138 9.45 5.57 2.55
CA THR A 138 10.00 4.63 3.54
C THR A 138 9.33 3.26 3.47
N THR A 139 8.05 3.24 3.16
CA THR A 139 7.26 2.03 2.94
C THR A 139 6.48 2.22 1.65
N ASN A 140 6.69 1.33 0.68
CA ASN A 140 6.09 1.45 -0.64
C ASN A 140 5.44 0.12 -1.02
N LEU A 141 4.12 0.14 -1.24
CA LEU A 141 3.34 -1.03 -1.61
C LEU A 141 2.68 -0.81 -2.97
N LEU A 142 2.94 -1.72 -3.90
CA LEU A 142 2.30 -1.76 -5.20
C LEU A 142 1.31 -2.92 -5.23
N TYR A 143 0.07 -2.63 -5.54
CA TYR A 143 -0.99 -3.61 -5.72
C TYR A 143 -1.25 -3.79 -7.21
N SER A 144 -1.08 -5.01 -7.70
CA SER A 144 -1.25 -5.32 -9.14
C SER A 144 -2.08 -6.57 -9.36
N ASP A 145 -2.35 -6.86 -10.63
CA ASP A 145 -3.16 -7.99 -11.08
C ASP A 145 -4.51 -8.06 -10.34
N VAL A 146 -5.24 -6.93 -10.41
CA VAL A 146 -6.53 -6.78 -9.75
C VAL A 146 -7.62 -7.43 -10.60
N GLU A 147 -8.21 -8.50 -10.07
CA GLU A 147 -9.23 -9.30 -10.75
C GLU A 147 -10.63 -9.09 -10.16
N PRO A 148 -11.70 -9.51 -10.89
CA PRO A 148 -13.03 -9.61 -10.32
C PRO A 148 -13.06 -10.55 -9.12
N ALA A 149 -13.93 -10.29 -8.15
CA ALA A 149 -14.01 -11.07 -6.91
C ALA A 149 -14.64 -12.48 -7.09
N ASP A 150 -15.12 -12.81 -8.26
CA ASP A 150 -15.68 -14.10 -8.65
C ASP A 150 -14.67 -15.02 -9.38
N ASN A 151 -13.38 -14.66 -9.37
CA ASN A 151 -12.31 -15.43 -10.00
C ASN A 151 -12.03 -16.77 -9.29
N TYR A 152 -12.43 -16.92 -8.04
CA TYR A 152 -12.36 -18.16 -7.25
C TYR A 152 -13.66 -18.41 -6.51
N ASP A 153 -14.12 -19.66 -6.50
CA ASP A 153 -15.28 -20.06 -5.72
C ASP A 153 -15.02 -19.98 -4.22
N ARG A 154 -13.76 -20.16 -3.80
CA ARG A 154 -13.35 -20.15 -2.39
C ARG A 154 -11.92 -19.66 -2.23
N ILE A 155 -11.71 -18.95 -1.12
CA ILE A 155 -10.39 -18.50 -0.67
C ILE A 155 -10.20 -18.99 0.77
N TYR A 156 -9.09 -19.66 1.01
CA TYR A 156 -8.62 -20.05 2.34
C TYR A 156 -7.44 -19.16 2.70
N GLN A 157 -7.52 -18.41 3.78
CA GLN A 157 -6.54 -17.40 4.15
C GLN A 157 -6.34 -17.35 5.66
N THR A 158 -5.09 -17.25 6.12
CA THR A 158 -4.70 -17.10 7.53
C THR A 158 -4.15 -15.72 7.83
N ASP A 159 -3.55 -15.06 6.87
CA ASP A 159 -2.87 -13.77 6.95
C ASP A 159 -3.85 -12.61 6.65
N LEU A 160 -4.88 -12.46 7.47
CA LEU A 160 -5.95 -11.47 7.24
C LEU A 160 -5.45 -10.01 7.22
N CYS A 161 -4.31 -9.74 7.82
CA CYS A 161 -3.68 -8.42 7.85
C CYS A 161 -2.56 -8.26 6.79
N GLY A 162 -2.39 -9.23 5.90
CA GLY A 162 -1.29 -9.23 4.93
C GLY A 162 0.08 -9.50 5.58
N TRP A 163 1.14 -9.01 4.94
CA TRP A 163 2.49 -9.16 5.46
C TRP A 163 2.74 -8.21 6.62
N LEU A 164 3.02 -8.75 7.79
CA LEU A 164 3.34 -7.99 9.01
C LEU A 164 4.81 -8.12 9.43
N GLY A 165 5.49 -9.13 8.94
CA GLY A 165 6.86 -9.42 9.28
C GLY A 165 7.26 -10.81 8.84
N GLN A 166 8.50 -11.18 9.15
CA GLN A 166 9.06 -12.48 8.82
C GLN A 166 9.67 -13.13 10.05
N ILE A 167 9.61 -14.46 10.10
CA ILE A 167 10.27 -15.28 11.11
C ILE A 167 11.09 -16.33 10.37
N GLY A 168 12.33 -16.52 10.79
CA GLY A 168 13.22 -17.53 10.23
C GLY A 168 14.11 -18.14 11.31
N TYR A 169 14.69 -19.27 10.99
CA TYR A 169 15.60 -20.01 11.89
C TYR A 169 17.08 -19.69 11.64
N GLY A 170 17.38 -18.68 10.81
CA GLY A 170 18.74 -18.34 10.39
C GLY A 170 19.38 -19.38 9.46
N ASN A 171 18.58 -20.20 8.80
CA ASN A 171 19.00 -21.21 7.82
C ASN A 171 18.59 -20.77 6.41
N GLU A 172 19.31 -21.24 5.40
CA GLU A 172 19.01 -20.99 3.99
C GLU A 172 17.72 -21.68 3.54
N ASN A 173 17.32 -22.77 4.20
CA ASN A 173 16.10 -23.50 3.89
C ASN A 173 15.12 -23.45 5.07
N VAL A 174 13.88 -23.08 4.79
CA VAL A 174 12.80 -23.07 5.78
C VAL A 174 11.57 -23.79 5.23
N TRP A 175 10.80 -24.38 6.11
CA TRP A 175 9.51 -24.98 5.81
C TRP A 175 8.43 -24.24 6.56
N GLY A 176 7.36 -23.89 5.87
CA GLY A 176 6.16 -23.29 6.44
C GLY A 176 4.95 -24.07 5.98
N ALA A 177 3.92 -24.16 6.81
CA ALA A 177 2.67 -24.80 6.44
C ALA A 177 1.48 -24.07 7.06
N ASN A 178 0.40 -23.97 6.29
CA ASN A 178 -0.91 -23.60 6.76
C ASN A 178 -1.87 -24.78 6.59
N VAL A 179 -2.69 -25.02 7.60
CA VAL A 179 -3.68 -26.11 7.58
C VAL A 179 -5.06 -25.51 7.38
N TYR A 180 -5.76 -25.98 6.37
CA TYR A 180 -7.12 -25.57 6.07
C TYR A 180 -8.06 -26.78 6.06
N THR A 181 -9.28 -26.59 6.53
CA THR A 181 -10.34 -27.58 6.36
C THR A 181 -11.12 -27.26 5.11
N ALA A 182 -11.02 -28.12 4.09
CA ALA A 182 -11.81 -27.97 2.89
C ALA A 182 -13.31 -28.12 3.22
N SER A 183 -14.14 -27.25 2.65
CA SER A 183 -15.59 -27.44 2.69
C SER A 183 -15.99 -28.68 1.90
N ALA A 184 -17.16 -29.26 2.17
CA ALA A 184 -17.63 -30.48 1.53
C ALA A 184 -17.59 -30.42 -0.02
N GLY A 185 -17.24 -31.53 -0.65
CA GLY A 185 -17.14 -31.71 -2.09
C GLY A 185 -15.69 -31.74 -2.59
N MET A 186 -15.52 -32.16 -3.85
CA MET A 186 -14.22 -32.07 -4.52
C MET A 186 -13.91 -30.62 -4.85
N GLN A 187 -12.67 -30.19 -4.57
CA GLN A 187 -12.16 -28.88 -4.86
C GLN A 187 -10.87 -28.99 -5.68
N GLN A 188 -10.66 -28.07 -6.59
CA GLN A 188 -9.43 -27.93 -7.32
C GLN A 188 -8.71 -26.69 -6.81
N ILE A 189 -7.43 -26.82 -6.44
CA ILE A 189 -6.58 -25.69 -6.12
C ILE A 189 -6.14 -25.04 -7.41
N CYS A 190 -6.50 -23.77 -7.58
CA CYS A 190 -6.18 -22.98 -8.78
C CYS A 190 -5.02 -22.04 -8.56
N ALA A 191 -4.80 -21.60 -7.32
CA ALA A 191 -3.71 -20.69 -6.97
C ALA A 191 -3.26 -20.91 -5.52
N VAL A 192 -2.01 -20.59 -5.25
CA VAL A 192 -1.43 -20.50 -3.90
C VAL A 192 -0.66 -19.19 -3.82
N GLY A 193 -0.99 -18.36 -2.83
CA GLY A 193 -0.30 -17.11 -2.57
C GLY A 193 0.60 -17.21 -1.33
N PHE A 194 1.77 -16.59 -1.39
CA PHE A 194 2.69 -16.44 -0.26
C PHE A 194 3.55 -15.19 -0.46
N TYR A 195 4.17 -14.71 0.60
CA TYR A 195 5.12 -13.60 0.52
C TYR A 195 6.54 -14.13 0.44
N ALA A 196 7.27 -13.76 -0.61
CA ALA A 196 8.70 -13.90 -0.71
C ALA A 196 9.37 -12.59 -0.32
N VAL A 197 10.39 -12.65 0.52
CA VAL A 197 11.08 -11.45 1.04
C VAL A 197 12.33 -11.07 0.24
N ASP A 198 12.73 -11.92 -0.68
CA ASP A 198 13.86 -11.69 -1.59
C ASP A 198 13.44 -12.02 -3.03
N ALA A 199 13.92 -11.23 -3.99
CA ALA A 199 13.61 -11.40 -5.40
C ALA A 199 14.12 -12.74 -5.97
N ASP A 200 15.18 -13.28 -5.39
CA ASP A 200 15.83 -14.53 -5.82
C ASP A 200 15.41 -15.74 -4.93
N THR A 201 14.29 -15.64 -4.25
CA THR A 201 13.78 -16.74 -3.40
C THR A 201 13.41 -17.95 -4.26
N GLU A 202 14.12 -19.06 -4.11
CA GLU A 202 13.69 -20.35 -4.64
C GLU A 202 12.62 -20.97 -3.73
N TYR A 203 11.57 -21.52 -4.32
CA TYR A 203 10.49 -22.11 -3.55
C TYR A 203 9.91 -23.36 -4.19
N GLU A 204 9.37 -24.22 -3.33
CA GLU A 204 8.57 -25.39 -3.72
C GLU A 204 7.25 -25.38 -2.95
N ILE A 205 6.13 -25.57 -3.65
CA ILE A 205 4.80 -25.64 -3.05
C ILE A 205 4.31 -27.08 -3.12
N GLY A 206 4.03 -27.63 -1.97
CA GLY A 206 3.45 -28.96 -1.83
C GLY A 206 2.08 -28.92 -1.14
N ILE A 207 1.21 -29.86 -1.50
CA ILE A 207 -0.07 -30.09 -0.84
C ILE A 207 0.00 -31.44 -0.16
N VAL A 208 -0.26 -31.42 1.14
CA VAL A 208 -0.29 -32.62 1.97
C VAL A 208 -1.70 -32.81 2.48
N THR A 209 -2.26 -34.00 2.27
CA THR A 209 -3.54 -34.40 2.85
C THR A 209 -3.32 -35.20 4.13
N ASP A 210 -4.33 -35.27 4.98
CA ASP A 210 -4.30 -36.07 6.22
C ASP A 210 -3.20 -35.63 7.18
N VAL A 211 -3.07 -34.34 7.41
CA VAL A 211 -2.20 -33.80 8.46
C VAL A 211 -2.76 -34.23 9.82
N PRO A 212 -1.96 -34.93 10.67
CA PRO A 212 -2.43 -35.45 11.95
C PRO A 212 -2.78 -34.37 12.97
#